data_7a41f1d65159baa0659d3604f88ee48e
#
_entry.id   7a41f1d65159baa0659d3604f88ee48e
#
_cell.length_a   1.000
_cell.length_b   1.000
_cell.length_c   1.000
_cell.angle_alpha   90.00
_cell.angle_beta   90.00
_cell.angle_gamma   90.00
#
_symmetry.space_group_name_H-M   'P 1'
#
loop_
_entity.id
_entity.type
_entity.pdbx_description
1 polymer ?
#
loop_
_entity_poly.entity_id
_entity_poly.type
_entity_poly.pdbx_seq_one_letter_code
_entity_poly.pdbx_strand_id
1 'polypeptide(L)'
;MSKLSSIISGREQRPLRMVIYGVDGIGKSTFAAAAPGAIAIPTEDGSHHIDVARFPVARTHSEVLENIAALGNEKHDFQTVNLDSIDFAEALIREEVCREKGWAGIEDPGYGKGYAYA
;
A
#
# COMPACT_ATOMS: atom_id res chain seq x y z
N MET A 1 23.85 12.39 -29.66
CA MET A 1 23.21 13.48 -28.93
C MET A 1 24.13 14.01 -27.85
N SER A 2 24.14 15.30 -27.68
CA SER A 2 24.92 15.92 -26.61
C SER A 2 24.27 15.66 -25.25
N LYS A 3 25.10 15.55 -24.20
CA LYS A 3 24.62 15.37 -22.82
C LYS A 3 23.75 16.56 -22.39
N LEU A 4 24.06 17.76 -22.87
CA LEU A 4 23.31 18.97 -22.56
C LEU A 4 21.88 18.92 -23.11
N SER A 5 21.64 18.24 -24.23
CA SER A 5 20.29 18.09 -24.78
C SER A 5 19.38 17.20 -23.94
N SER A 6 19.95 16.43 -23.01
CA SER A 6 19.18 15.59 -22.10
C SER A 6 18.69 16.33 -20.84
N ILE A 7 19.08 17.59 -20.66
CA ILE A 7 18.69 18.38 -19.50
C ILE A 7 17.19 18.68 -19.57
N ILE A 8 16.51 18.36 -18.46
CA ILE A 8 15.10 18.67 -18.27
C ILE A 8 15.02 19.83 -17.29
N SER A 9 14.25 20.84 -17.62
CA SER A 9 14.05 21.99 -16.73
C SER A 9 12.57 22.19 -16.44
N GLY A 10 12.30 22.93 -15.36
CA GLY A 10 10.95 23.17 -14.89
C GLY A 10 10.49 22.13 -13.87
N ARG A 11 9.24 22.25 -13.44
CA ARG A 11 8.62 21.32 -12.49
C ARG A 11 7.96 20.19 -13.24
N GLU A 12 8.17 18.97 -12.77
CA GLU A 12 7.41 17.82 -13.23
C GLU A 12 6.23 17.60 -12.31
N GLN A 13 5.04 17.42 -12.88
CA GLN A 13 3.89 17.00 -12.10
C GLN A 13 3.91 15.49 -12.00
N ARG A 14 3.96 15.00 -10.76
CA ARG A 14 3.92 13.57 -10.46
C ARG A 14 2.83 13.30 -9.43
N PRO A 15 2.27 12.09 -9.41
CA PRO A 15 1.34 11.71 -8.37
C PRO A 15 1.94 11.90 -6.98
N LEU A 16 1.14 12.41 -6.06
CA LEU A 16 1.56 12.55 -4.67
C LEU A 16 1.65 11.19 -3.99
N ARG A 17 2.64 11.04 -3.14
CA ARG A 17 2.77 9.91 -2.24
C ARG A 17 2.69 10.44 -0.83
N MET A 18 1.70 9.97 -0.08
CA MET A 18 1.42 10.49 1.26
C MET A 18 1.29 9.35 2.25
N VAL A 19 1.79 9.58 3.45
CA VAL A 19 1.53 8.72 4.60
C VAL A 19 0.71 9.52 5.60
N ILE A 20 -0.43 8.98 6.01
CA ILE A 20 -1.33 9.60 6.98
C ILE A 20 -1.26 8.78 8.25
N TYR A 21 -0.96 9.41 9.36
CA TYR A 21 -0.88 8.74 10.65
C TYR A 21 -1.59 9.55 11.73
N GLY A 22 -1.98 8.86 12.77
CA GLY A 22 -2.70 9.46 13.88
C GLY A 22 -3.35 8.37 14.74
N VAL A 23 -3.96 8.79 15.84
CA VAL A 23 -4.67 7.87 16.74
C VAL A 23 -5.93 7.31 16.08
N ASP A 24 -6.38 6.16 16.53
CA ASP A 24 -7.63 5.55 16.06
C ASP A 24 -8.81 6.51 16.28
N GLY A 25 -9.70 6.55 15.29
CA GLY A 25 -10.89 7.38 15.34
C GLY A 25 -10.69 8.85 14.96
N ILE A 26 -9.47 9.27 14.60
CA ILE A 26 -9.22 10.65 14.19
C ILE A 26 -9.75 10.98 12.79
N GLY A 27 -10.10 9.94 12.00
CA GLY A 27 -10.67 10.14 10.67
C GLY A 27 -9.69 9.93 9.51
N LYS A 28 -8.64 9.14 9.71
CA LYS A 28 -7.64 8.84 8.66
C LYS A 28 -8.28 8.22 7.42
N SER A 29 -9.07 7.19 7.60
CA SER A 29 -9.73 6.50 6.49
C SER A 29 -10.76 7.38 5.79
N THR A 30 -11.49 8.20 6.54
CA THR A 30 -12.45 9.16 5.99
C THR A 30 -11.73 10.22 5.14
N PHE A 31 -10.60 10.72 5.65
CA PHE A 31 -9.78 11.68 4.90
C PHE A 31 -9.27 11.06 3.60
N ALA A 32 -8.75 9.85 3.66
CA ALA A 32 -8.23 9.15 2.48
C ALA A 32 -9.33 8.88 1.46
N ALA A 33 -10.53 8.50 1.92
CA ALA A 33 -11.68 8.23 1.06
C ALA A 33 -12.18 9.48 0.31
N ALA A 34 -11.90 10.67 0.85
CA ALA A 34 -12.28 11.94 0.22
C ALA A 34 -11.35 12.36 -0.92
N ALA A 35 -10.25 11.67 -1.15
CA ALA A 35 -9.35 11.96 -2.25
C ALA A 35 -10.04 11.77 -3.61
N PRO A 36 -9.64 12.53 -4.63
CA PRO A 36 -10.25 12.40 -5.97
C PRO A 36 -10.12 10.99 -6.52
N GLY A 37 -11.25 10.42 -6.98
CA GLY A 37 -11.26 9.09 -7.60
C GLY A 37 -10.64 8.00 -6.74
N ALA A 38 -10.90 8.01 -5.44
CA ALA A 38 -10.27 7.11 -4.49
C ALA A 38 -10.77 5.67 -4.63
N ILE A 39 -9.82 4.73 -4.56
CA ILE A 39 -10.10 3.31 -4.35
C ILE A 39 -9.23 2.81 -3.20
N ALA A 40 -9.81 2.05 -2.30
CA ALA A 40 -9.09 1.53 -1.15
C ALA A 40 -8.65 0.09 -1.37
N ILE A 41 -7.44 -0.22 -0.90
CA ILE A 41 -6.96 -1.59 -0.72
C ILE A 41 -6.95 -1.82 0.79
N PRO A 42 -8.04 -2.34 1.38
CA PRO A 42 -8.09 -2.56 2.81
C PRO A 42 -7.33 -3.82 3.20
N THR A 43 -6.60 -3.74 4.31
CA THR A 43 -5.88 -4.87 4.89
C THR A 43 -6.48 -5.27 6.25
N GLU A 44 -7.52 -4.54 6.68
CA GLU A 44 -8.26 -4.81 7.91
C GLU A 44 -9.74 -4.47 7.73
N ASP A 45 -10.59 -5.03 8.58
CA ASP A 45 -12.04 -4.80 8.56
C ASP A 45 -12.43 -3.55 9.37
N GLY A 46 -11.97 -2.39 8.99
CA GLY A 46 -12.26 -1.18 9.77
C GLY A 46 -13.03 -0.10 9.03
N SER A 47 -13.08 -0.17 7.72
CA SER A 47 -13.59 0.94 6.89
C SER A 47 -14.83 0.61 6.07
N HIS A 48 -15.49 -0.51 6.34
CA HIS A 48 -16.69 -0.93 5.58
C HIS A 48 -17.85 0.05 5.66
N HIS A 49 -17.88 0.93 6.66
CA HIS A 49 -18.91 1.96 6.85
C HIS A 49 -18.61 3.25 6.08
N ILE A 50 -17.45 3.34 5.44
CA ILE A 50 -17.04 4.52 4.67
C ILE A 50 -17.42 4.30 3.22
N ASP A 51 -18.08 5.29 2.63
CA ASP A 51 -18.48 5.25 1.22
C ASP A 51 -17.28 5.52 0.32
N VAL A 52 -16.61 4.47 -0.06
CA VAL A 52 -15.46 4.52 -0.98
C VAL A 52 -15.43 3.22 -1.77
N ALA A 53 -15.03 3.29 -3.04
CA ALA A 53 -14.74 2.10 -3.82
C ALA A 53 -13.58 1.36 -3.15
N ARG A 54 -13.69 0.05 -3.03
CA ARG A 54 -12.67 -0.75 -2.36
C ARG A 54 -12.62 -2.17 -2.87
N PHE A 55 -11.45 -2.75 -2.84
CA PHE A 55 -11.29 -4.18 -3.00
C PHE A 55 -11.79 -4.91 -1.74
N PRO A 56 -12.10 -6.20 -1.83
CA PRO A 56 -12.27 -7.02 -0.64
C PRO A 56 -11.01 -6.96 0.23
N VAL A 57 -11.18 -7.14 1.54
CA VAL A 57 -10.05 -7.10 2.47
C VAL A 57 -8.98 -8.11 2.04
N ALA A 58 -7.76 -7.62 1.85
CA ALA A 58 -6.63 -8.46 1.51
C ALA A 58 -6.17 -9.25 2.74
N ARG A 59 -6.09 -10.56 2.61
CA ARG A 59 -5.69 -11.48 3.68
C ARG A 59 -4.25 -11.95 3.54
N THR A 60 -3.65 -11.72 2.37
CA THR A 60 -2.27 -12.11 2.09
C THR A 60 -1.56 -10.99 1.36
N HIS A 61 -0.23 -11.02 1.43
CA HIS A 61 0.61 -10.08 0.67
C HIS A 61 0.36 -10.22 -0.85
N SER A 62 0.18 -11.46 -1.32
CA SER A 62 -0.13 -11.70 -2.73
C SER A 62 -1.40 -11.00 -3.19
N GLU A 63 -2.44 -10.98 -2.37
CA GLU A 63 -3.69 -10.29 -2.69
C GLU A 63 -3.48 -8.78 -2.81
N VAL A 64 -2.66 -8.19 -1.93
CA VAL A 64 -2.30 -6.77 -2.03
C VAL A 64 -1.61 -6.48 -3.37
N LEU A 65 -0.64 -7.31 -3.74
CA LEU A 65 0.09 -7.16 -5.01
C LEU A 65 -0.81 -7.34 -6.22
N GLU A 66 -1.73 -8.31 -6.17
CA GLU A 66 -2.71 -8.54 -7.23
C GLU A 66 -3.61 -7.32 -7.44
N ASN A 67 -4.07 -6.71 -6.35
CA ASN A 67 -4.89 -5.50 -6.42
C ASN A 67 -4.14 -4.34 -7.05
N ILE A 68 -2.88 -4.14 -6.67
CA ILE A 68 -2.02 -3.11 -7.25
C ILE A 68 -1.79 -3.38 -8.73
N ALA A 69 -1.51 -4.63 -9.09
CA ALA A 69 -1.30 -5.03 -10.48
C ALA A 69 -2.55 -4.80 -11.33
N ALA A 70 -3.74 -5.10 -10.80
CA ALA A 70 -4.99 -4.84 -11.50
C ALA A 70 -5.16 -3.34 -11.79
N LEU A 71 -4.85 -2.48 -10.83
CA LEU A 71 -4.92 -1.03 -11.03
C LEU A 71 -3.90 -0.54 -12.07
N GLY A 72 -2.77 -1.21 -12.19
CA GLY A 72 -1.75 -0.86 -13.18
C GLY A 72 -2.01 -1.39 -14.59
N ASN A 73 -2.76 -2.48 -14.71
CA ASN A 73 -2.93 -3.22 -15.97
C ASN A 73 -4.33 -3.11 -16.59
N GLU A 74 -5.35 -2.87 -15.78
CA GLU A 74 -6.73 -2.79 -16.25
C GLU A 74 -7.15 -1.34 -16.44
N LYS A 75 -8.10 -1.13 -17.34
CA LYS A 75 -8.62 0.20 -17.62
C LYS A 75 -9.59 0.63 -16.53
N HIS A 76 -9.40 1.84 -15.99
CA HIS A 76 -10.27 2.38 -14.95
C HIS A 76 -10.13 3.91 -14.85
N ASP A 77 -11.03 4.53 -14.10
CA ASP A 77 -11.05 5.97 -13.88
C ASP A 77 -10.58 6.38 -12.47
N PHE A 78 -10.08 5.45 -11.68
CA PHE A 78 -9.54 5.79 -10.34
C PHE A 78 -8.29 6.64 -10.46
N GLN A 79 -8.16 7.62 -9.57
CA GLN A 79 -7.05 8.57 -9.55
C GLN A 79 -6.17 8.45 -8.31
N THR A 80 -6.71 7.87 -7.25
CA THR A 80 -6.00 7.76 -5.97
C THR A 80 -6.19 6.36 -5.40
N VAL A 81 -5.11 5.72 -4.99
CA VAL A 81 -5.18 4.44 -4.28
C VAL A 81 -4.79 4.64 -2.83
N ASN A 82 -5.60 4.11 -1.93
CA ASN A 82 -5.37 4.15 -0.49
C ASN A 82 -5.04 2.75 0.02
N LEU A 83 -3.91 2.59 0.66
CA LEU A 83 -3.58 1.36 1.38
C LEU A 83 -3.95 1.56 2.85
N ASP A 84 -4.94 0.86 3.32
CA ASP A 84 -5.49 1.03 4.68
C ASP A 84 -5.54 -0.33 5.40
N SER A 85 -4.59 -0.64 6.24
CA SER A 85 -3.52 0.23 6.69
C SER A 85 -2.14 -0.36 6.34
N ILE A 86 -1.13 0.48 6.38
CA ILE A 86 0.25 0.07 6.11
C ILE A 86 0.79 -0.87 7.21
N ASP A 87 0.34 -0.71 8.45
CA ASP A 87 0.72 -1.58 9.56
C ASP A 87 0.30 -3.03 9.31
N PHE A 88 -0.93 -3.23 8.86
CA PHE A 88 -1.44 -4.57 8.50
C PHE A 88 -0.81 -5.08 7.22
N ALA A 89 -0.53 -4.20 6.26
CA ALA A 89 0.19 -4.59 5.05
C ALA A 89 1.59 -5.11 5.39
N GLU A 90 2.30 -4.45 6.30
CA GLU A 90 3.60 -4.90 6.78
C GLU A 90 3.50 -6.27 7.47
N ALA A 91 2.48 -6.48 8.28
CA ALA A 91 2.25 -7.77 8.93
C ALA A 91 2.07 -8.88 7.88
N LEU A 92 1.35 -8.62 6.80
CA LEU A 92 1.17 -9.58 5.71
C LEU A 92 2.51 -9.90 5.02
N ILE A 93 3.37 -8.90 4.84
CA ILE A 93 4.70 -9.11 4.28
C ILE A 93 5.53 -10.00 5.19
N ARG A 94 5.50 -9.77 6.50
CA ARG A 94 6.20 -10.59 7.49
C ARG A 94 5.71 -12.04 7.48
N GLU A 95 4.41 -12.25 7.40
CA GLU A 95 3.83 -13.59 7.28
C GLU A 95 4.33 -14.31 6.04
N GLU A 96 4.37 -13.62 4.90
CA GLU A 96 4.84 -14.20 3.65
C GLU A 96 6.32 -14.58 3.72
N VAL A 97 7.16 -13.71 4.28
CA VAL A 97 8.60 -14.00 4.47
C VAL A 97 8.77 -15.22 5.38
N CYS A 98 8.05 -15.27 6.50
CA CYS A 98 8.12 -16.40 7.41
C CYS A 98 7.67 -17.71 6.74
N ARG A 99 6.62 -17.66 5.93
CA ARG A 99 6.13 -18.82 5.19
C ARG A 99 7.17 -19.33 4.20
N GLU A 100 7.78 -18.42 3.43
CA GLU A 100 8.80 -18.78 2.43
C GLU A 100 10.06 -19.36 3.06
N LYS A 101 10.45 -18.83 4.22
CA LYS A 101 11.67 -19.26 4.92
C LYS A 101 11.40 -20.41 5.91
N GLY A 102 10.16 -20.75 6.17
CA GLY A 102 9.80 -21.78 7.14
C GLY A 102 10.01 -21.34 8.58
N TRP A 103 9.96 -20.05 8.87
CA TRP A 103 10.12 -19.49 10.21
C TRP A 103 8.79 -19.41 10.95
N ALA A 104 8.84 -19.60 12.27
CA ALA A 104 7.67 -19.45 13.13
C ALA A 104 7.26 -17.99 13.29
N GLY A 105 8.22 -17.06 13.18
CA GLY A 105 8.00 -15.63 13.25
C GLY A 105 9.18 -14.86 12.68
N ILE A 106 9.05 -13.56 12.52
CA ILE A 106 10.10 -12.71 11.92
C ILE A 106 11.38 -12.67 12.75
N GLU A 107 11.28 -12.93 14.04
CA GLU A 107 12.42 -12.98 14.96
C GLU A 107 13.12 -14.35 15.00
N ASP A 108 12.57 -15.37 14.32
CA ASP A 108 13.08 -16.73 14.34
C ASP A 108 14.58 -16.83 13.98
N PRO A 109 15.10 -16.12 12.95
CA PRO A 109 16.54 -16.15 12.64
C PRO A 109 17.41 -15.39 13.64
N GLY A 110 16.82 -14.67 14.59
CA GLY A 110 17.54 -13.90 15.61
C GLY A 110 18.19 -12.61 15.12
N TYR A 111 18.54 -11.74 16.08
CA TYR A 111 19.25 -10.46 15.83
C TYR A 111 18.60 -9.57 14.76
N GLY A 112 17.26 -9.66 14.60
CA GLY A 112 16.56 -8.86 13.62
C GLY A 112 16.82 -9.21 12.16
N LYS A 113 17.47 -10.32 11.87
CA LYS A 113 17.81 -10.75 10.50
C LYS A 113 16.59 -10.94 9.62
N GLY A 114 15.46 -11.38 10.20
CA GLY A 114 14.22 -11.58 9.46
C GLY A 114 13.67 -10.30 8.84
N TYR A 115 13.85 -9.18 9.49
CA TYR A 115 13.36 -7.88 9.00
C TYR A 115 14.04 -7.43 7.70
N ALA A 116 15.23 -7.94 7.42
CA ALA A 116 15.93 -7.64 6.17
C ALA A 116 15.22 -8.21 4.93
N TYR A 117 14.34 -9.20 5.11
CA TYR A 117 13.58 -9.83 4.03
C TYR A 117 12.16 -9.27 3.88
N ALA A 118 11.69 -8.48 4.86
CA ALA A 118 10.32 -7.95 4.87
C ALA A 118 10.17 -6.58 4.11
#